data_de7a58312704e99f1af95c9562d6930a
#
_entry.id   de7a58312704e99f1af95c9562d6930a
#
_cell.length_a   1.000
_cell.length_b   1.000
_cell.length_c   1.000
_cell.angle_alpha   90.00
_cell.angle_beta   90.00
_cell.angle_gamma   90.00
#
_symmetry.space_group_name_H-M   'P 1'
#
loop_
_entity.id
_entity.type
_entity.pdbx_description
1 polymer ?
#
loop_
_entity_poly.entity_id
_entity_poly.type
_entity_poly.pdbx_seq_one_letter_code
_entity_poly.pdbx_strand_id
1 'polypeptide(L)'
;MCKKTSLLIFLCASLFPLLAYSPEDYNSEIKKYTSNLPFAIGEIKAPVFRDKSFNIRDFGAIPDGHTLNTGPINNAIIKCSEDGGGMVIIPAGLWVTGPLLLKSNVNLHAERGALVIFSKDHKNYPIVHLPIKGYSVASPILGYNLVNVALTGEGIYDGSGETWRPVKKAKTTSSQWKNLVKTGGYVDNSTWYTSKEAFDGLQDIKKLKSNKNLTENDFIPYRESLRPYMTLLINCKNVLIDGITIQNSPMFALHPIQCENVILGNIKINNESWAQNGDGIDINACDNVLIYKCTVRAGDDGICMKAGGGKKKSPVLTNIVIADCIVYHAHGGFVIGSESDGGIKNISVKNCNFMGTDIGLRFKSARDRGGLVENIFADGIYMKDIVHEAVLFSFSYEQDLEQNKNKKEKLPVFRNFNLNNIICNGAEYALLIDALTESPVKNLTITNSYFETVAGVNANFAEGITLDKVKFDIKNDNLFTLNQTKSVTLNNVSFSGDIKSFISLKGEKTDLIKISGTDLSKLTAPVIFSPEVNKNSVEIK
;
A
#
# COMPACT_ATOMS: atom_id res chain seq x y z
N MET A 1 42.05 -2.64 65.65
CA MET A 1 40.58 -2.88 65.50
C MET A 1 40.09 -2.20 64.26
N CYS A 2 39.99 -2.94 63.16
CA CYS A 2 39.51 -2.38 61.85
C CYS A 2 38.12 -2.97 61.57
N LYS A 3 37.08 -2.10 61.58
CA LYS A 3 35.70 -2.51 61.29
C LYS A 3 35.52 -2.62 59.78
N LYS A 4 35.29 -3.84 59.32
CA LYS A 4 34.84 -4.09 57.96
C LYS A 4 33.34 -3.75 57.85
N THR A 5 33.00 -2.70 57.07
CA THR A 5 31.65 -2.38 56.72
C THR A 5 31.32 -3.10 55.42
N SER A 6 30.46 -4.12 55.50
CA SER A 6 29.92 -4.80 54.30
C SER A 6 28.83 -3.96 53.67
N LEU A 7 29.05 -3.50 52.47
CA LEU A 7 28.07 -2.80 51.65
C LEU A 7 27.18 -3.83 50.93
N LEU A 8 25.94 -4.01 51.39
CA LEU A 8 24.92 -4.83 50.75
C LEU A 8 24.34 -4.02 49.60
N ILE A 9 24.70 -4.35 48.38
CA ILE A 9 24.05 -3.78 47.17
C ILE A 9 22.74 -4.54 46.99
N PHE A 10 21.61 -3.90 47.32
CA PHE A 10 20.28 -4.34 46.92
C PHE A 10 20.10 -4.09 45.42
N LEU A 11 20.17 -5.13 44.63
CA LEU A 11 19.76 -5.11 43.24
C LEU A 11 18.22 -5.09 43.21
N CYS A 12 17.61 -3.90 43.23
CA CYS A 12 16.20 -3.74 42.88
C CYS A 12 16.06 -4.02 41.39
N ALA A 13 15.78 -5.27 41.04
CA ALA A 13 15.21 -5.59 39.74
C ALA A 13 13.80 -5.00 39.71
N SER A 14 13.66 -3.80 39.15
CA SER A 14 12.36 -3.24 38.81
C SER A 14 11.74 -4.08 37.69
N LEU A 15 10.91 -5.05 38.09
CA LEU A 15 9.93 -5.65 37.19
C LEU A 15 8.98 -4.53 36.75
N PHE A 16 9.30 -3.84 35.66
CA PHE A 16 8.28 -3.16 34.90
C PHE A 16 7.45 -4.26 34.22
N PRO A 17 6.15 -4.37 34.50
CA PRO A 17 5.32 -5.26 33.72
C PRO A 17 5.40 -4.75 32.26
N LEU A 18 5.86 -5.60 31.35
CA LEU A 18 5.60 -5.42 29.93
C LEU A 18 4.07 -5.29 29.83
N LEU A 19 3.58 -4.09 29.54
CA LEU A 19 2.21 -3.87 29.10
C LEU A 19 2.09 -4.47 27.69
N ALA A 20 2.17 -5.79 27.61
CA ALA A 20 1.71 -6.50 26.42
C ALA A 20 0.20 -6.28 26.36
N TYR A 21 -0.28 -5.68 25.29
CA TYR A 21 -1.70 -5.55 25.01
C TYR A 21 -2.38 -6.90 25.18
N SER A 22 -3.37 -6.97 26.02
CA SER A 22 -4.15 -8.19 26.19
C SER A 22 -5.02 -8.44 24.95
N PRO A 23 -5.42 -9.68 24.65
CA PRO A 23 -6.37 -9.94 23.56
C PRO A 23 -7.67 -9.13 23.69
N GLU A 24 -8.09 -8.79 24.88
CA GLU A 24 -9.28 -7.98 25.19
C GLU A 24 -9.07 -6.51 24.76
N ASP A 25 -7.88 -5.96 24.98
CA ASP A 25 -7.53 -4.60 24.54
C ASP A 25 -7.55 -4.50 23.01
N TYR A 26 -6.97 -5.47 22.31
CA TYR A 26 -7.04 -5.55 20.85
C TYR A 26 -8.47 -5.64 20.34
N ASN A 27 -9.29 -6.49 20.92
CA ASN A 27 -10.68 -6.67 20.48
C ASN A 27 -11.53 -5.41 20.73
N SER A 28 -11.25 -4.66 21.80
CA SER A 28 -11.88 -3.36 22.05
C SER A 28 -11.52 -2.34 20.96
N GLU A 29 -10.24 -2.24 20.63
CA GLU A 29 -9.76 -1.34 19.58
C GLU A 29 -10.28 -1.75 18.18
N ILE A 30 -10.27 -3.03 17.85
CA ILE A 30 -10.83 -3.57 16.60
C ILE A 30 -12.32 -3.18 16.47
N LYS A 31 -13.11 -3.36 17.52
CA LYS A 31 -14.54 -3.03 17.54
C LYS A 31 -14.79 -1.55 17.27
N LYS A 32 -13.93 -0.66 17.77
CA LYS A 32 -14.01 0.78 17.49
C LYS A 32 -13.98 1.08 15.99
N TYR A 33 -13.11 0.39 15.23
CA TYR A 33 -12.93 0.62 13.79
C TYR A 33 -13.91 -0.17 12.92
N THR A 34 -14.41 -1.31 13.39
CA THR A 34 -15.28 -2.20 12.60
C THR A 34 -16.76 -2.00 12.85
N SER A 35 -17.15 -1.17 13.83
CA SER A 35 -18.53 -0.78 14.03
C SER A 35 -18.98 0.33 13.08
N ASN A 36 -20.26 0.33 12.71
CA ASN A 36 -20.89 1.38 11.89
C ASN A 36 -20.25 1.55 10.50
N LEU A 37 -19.87 0.46 9.87
CA LEU A 37 -19.38 0.45 8.49
C LEU A 37 -20.54 0.55 7.49
N PRO A 38 -20.31 1.10 6.29
CA PRO A 38 -21.33 1.18 5.23
C PRO A 38 -21.60 -0.17 4.54
N PHE A 39 -20.96 -1.24 4.99
CA PHE A 39 -21.13 -2.61 4.52
C PHE A 39 -20.96 -3.60 5.69
N ALA A 40 -21.47 -4.81 5.51
CA ALA A 40 -21.25 -5.88 6.48
C ALA A 40 -19.82 -6.43 6.37
N ILE A 41 -19.19 -6.64 7.51
CA ILE A 41 -17.85 -7.26 7.62
C ILE A 41 -17.95 -8.47 8.55
N GLY A 42 -17.13 -9.51 8.29
CA GLY A 42 -16.98 -10.63 9.22
C GLY A 42 -16.36 -10.20 10.55
N GLU A 43 -16.50 -11.00 11.57
CA GLU A 43 -15.88 -10.71 12.85
C GLU A 43 -14.36 -10.82 12.74
N ILE A 44 -13.65 -9.72 13.02
CA ILE A 44 -12.19 -9.68 13.12
C ILE A 44 -11.83 -9.80 14.60
N LYS A 45 -10.97 -10.76 14.94
CA LYS A 45 -10.43 -10.95 16.28
C LYS A 45 -8.91 -11.11 16.24
N ALA A 46 -8.23 -10.55 17.23
CA ALA A 46 -6.81 -10.79 17.42
C ALA A 46 -6.55 -12.28 17.74
N PRO A 47 -5.50 -12.88 17.16
CA PRO A 47 -5.11 -14.24 17.52
C PRO A 47 -4.66 -14.30 18.97
N VAL A 48 -4.97 -15.44 19.63
CA VAL A 48 -4.58 -15.71 21.00
C VAL A 48 -3.43 -16.73 21.00
N PHE A 49 -2.43 -16.47 21.79
CA PHE A 49 -1.23 -17.33 21.93
C PHE A 49 -1.18 -17.90 23.34
N ARG A 50 -0.52 -19.05 23.50
CA ARG A 50 -0.26 -19.64 24.83
C ARG A 50 0.67 -18.72 25.61
N ASP A 51 0.49 -18.68 26.93
CA ASP A 51 1.38 -17.98 27.86
C ASP A 51 2.67 -18.79 28.07
N LYS A 52 3.50 -18.81 27.03
CA LYS A 52 4.82 -19.44 27.00
C LYS A 52 5.74 -18.62 26.11
N SER A 53 6.95 -18.35 26.60
CA SER A 53 7.95 -17.57 25.88
C SER A 53 9.22 -18.35 25.60
N PHE A 54 9.88 -18.01 24.49
CA PHE A 54 11.12 -18.60 24.01
C PHE A 54 12.06 -17.45 23.63
N ASN A 55 13.11 -17.24 24.43
CA ASN A 55 14.09 -16.20 24.13
C ASN A 55 15.11 -16.73 23.10
N ILE A 56 15.36 -16.00 22.02
CA ILE A 56 16.31 -16.44 20.98
C ILE A 56 17.74 -16.67 21.51
N ARG A 57 18.13 -16.01 22.61
CA ARG A 57 19.42 -16.20 23.24
C ARG A 57 19.59 -17.63 23.81
N ASP A 58 18.49 -18.25 24.24
CA ASP A 58 18.50 -19.63 24.74
C ASP A 58 18.76 -20.64 23.61
N PHE A 59 18.65 -20.20 22.35
CA PHE A 59 18.95 -20.96 21.14
C PHE A 59 20.32 -20.60 20.54
N GLY A 60 21.13 -19.80 21.25
CA GLY A 60 22.46 -19.41 20.82
C GLY A 60 22.55 -18.16 19.94
N ALA A 61 21.51 -17.32 19.90
CA ALA A 61 21.57 -16.04 19.19
C ALA A 61 22.48 -15.04 19.89
N ILE A 62 23.30 -14.30 19.14
CA ILE A 62 24.32 -13.36 19.63
C ILE A 62 24.04 -11.97 19.04
N PRO A 63 23.83 -10.93 19.90
CA PRO A 63 23.45 -9.57 19.47
C PRO A 63 24.64 -8.66 19.15
N ASP A 64 25.63 -9.14 18.42
CA ASP A 64 26.91 -8.46 18.18
C ASP A 64 27.01 -7.69 16.87
N GLY A 65 25.95 -7.74 16.04
CA GLY A 65 25.87 -7.04 14.76
C GLY A 65 26.64 -7.68 13.61
N HIS A 66 27.24 -8.87 13.80
CA HIS A 66 27.98 -9.57 12.73
C HIS A 66 27.73 -11.09 12.70
N THR A 67 27.39 -11.71 13.81
CA THR A 67 27.05 -13.15 13.86
C THR A 67 25.71 -13.39 13.18
N LEU A 68 25.68 -14.37 12.27
CA LEU A 68 24.44 -14.74 11.56
C LEU A 68 23.52 -15.56 12.46
N ASN A 69 22.39 -15.00 12.85
CA ASN A 69 21.44 -15.59 13.80
C ASN A 69 20.26 -16.32 13.14
N THR A 70 20.31 -16.62 11.85
CA THR A 70 19.20 -17.27 11.11
C THR A 70 18.81 -18.61 11.73
N GLY A 71 19.80 -19.46 12.04
CA GLY A 71 19.56 -20.75 12.68
C GLY A 71 18.95 -20.61 14.07
N PRO A 72 19.60 -19.91 15.01
CA PRO A 72 19.07 -19.67 16.35
C PRO A 72 17.64 -19.14 16.38
N ILE A 73 17.32 -18.10 15.58
CA ILE A 73 15.97 -17.50 15.58
C ILE A 73 14.94 -18.48 15.00
N ASN A 74 15.24 -19.13 13.87
CA ASN A 74 14.32 -20.11 13.28
C ASN A 74 14.13 -21.33 14.17
N ASN A 75 15.15 -21.79 14.90
CA ASN A 75 15.04 -22.88 15.87
C ASN A 75 14.11 -22.50 17.04
N ALA A 76 14.17 -21.27 17.52
CA ALA A 76 13.23 -20.76 18.53
C ALA A 76 11.78 -20.75 18.00
N ILE A 77 11.57 -20.30 16.76
CA ILE A 77 10.26 -20.29 16.09
C ILE A 77 9.71 -21.72 15.92
N ILE A 78 10.55 -22.65 15.47
CA ILE A 78 10.16 -24.05 15.29
C ILE A 78 9.79 -24.67 16.64
N LYS A 79 10.66 -24.52 17.64
CA LYS A 79 10.42 -25.07 18.98
C LYS A 79 9.15 -24.52 19.63
N CYS A 80 8.91 -23.22 19.51
CA CYS A 80 7.69 -22.59 19.99
C CYS A 80 6.44 -23.22 19.33
N SER A 81 6.44 -23.38 18.01
CA SER A 81 5.33 -23.99 17.29
C SER A 81 5.10 -25.46 17.67
N GLU A 82 6.16 -26.26 17.77
CA GLU A 82 6.11 -27.68 18.17
C GLU A 82 5.60 -27.87 19.59
N ASP A 83 5.91 -26.95 20.49
CA ASP A 83 5.42 -26.95 21.87
C ASP A 83 3.96 -26.45 21.99
N GLY A 84 3.26 -26.24 20.85
CA GLY A 84 1.87 -25.83 20.80
C GLY A 84 1.65 -24.32 20.77
N GLY A 85 2.69 -23.54 20.47
CA GLY A 85 2.64 -22.09 20.27
C GLY A 85 3.08 -21.27 21.47
N GLY A 86 3.12 -19.95 21.28
CA GLY A 86 3.54 -18.98 22.30
C GLY A 86 4.21 -17.76 21.68
N MET A 87 5.11 -17.15 22.44
CA MET A 87 5.85 -15.94 22.04
C MET A 87 7.35 -16.26 21.87
N VAL A 88 7.92 -15.94 20.72
CA VAL A 88 9.36 -15.94 20.51
C VAL A 88 9.87 -14.52 20.70
N ILE A 89 10.75 -14.32 21.67
CA ILE A 89 11.25 -12.99 22.06
C ILE A 89 12.59 -12.72 21.39
N ILE A 90 12.66 -11.62 20.63
CA ILE A 90 13.89 -10.98 20.16
C ILE A 90 14.17 -9.81 21.09
N PRO A 91 15.08 -9.93 22.05
CA PRO A 91 15.37 -8.86 23.01
C PRO A 91 16.16 -7.71 22.37
N ALA A 92 16.30 -6.61 23.11
CA ALA A 92 17.14 -5.49 22.70
C ALA A 92 18.54 -5.95 22.30
N GLY A 93 19.06 -5.45 21.16
CA GLY A 93 20.35 -5.83 20.59
C GLY A 93 20.41 -5.66 19.09
N LEU A 94 21.58 -5.92 18.51
CA LEU A 94 21.83 -5.82 17.06
C LEU A 94 21.93 -7.25 16.48
N TRP A 95 20.88 -7.68 15.76
CA TRP A 95 20.70 -9.05 15.30
C TRP A 95 20.83 -9.16 13.78
N VAL A 96 21.96 -9.69 13.28
CA VAL A 96 22.10 -10.00 11.84
C VAL A 96 21.49 -11.36 11.56
N THR A 97 20.63 -11.46 10.53
CA THR A 97 19.94 -12.71 10.19
C THR A 97 19.72 -12.84 8.69
N GLY A 98 19.52 -14.04 8.20
CA GLY A 98 18.86 -14.34 6.92
C GLY A 98 17.34 -14.46 7.13
N PRO A 99 16.62 -15.09 6.18
CA PRO A 99 15.18 -15.24 6.25
C PRO A 99 14.64 -15.88 7.53
N LEU A 100 13.60 -15.27 8.09
CA LEU A 100 12.86 -15.80 9.23
C LEU A 100 11.59 -16.48 8.72
N LEU A 101 11.46 -17.78 9.01
CA LEU A 101 10.36 -18.62 8.53
C LEU A 101 9.32 -18.77 9.64
N LEU A 102 8.21 -18.04 9.50
CA LEU A 102 7.13 -18.06 10.51
C LEU A 102 6.44 -19.42 10.57
N LYS A 103 5.85 -19.73 11.71
CA LYS A 103 5.07 -20.94 11.97
C LYS A 103 3.72 -20.61 12.60
N SER A 104 2.75 -21.51 12.46
CA SER A 104 1.44 -21.36 13.10
C SER A 104 1.55 -21.32 14.62
N ASN A 105 0.65 -20.56 15.24
CA ASN A 105 0.54 -20.35 16.68
C ASN A 105 1.76 -19.65 17.32
N VAL A 106 2.56 -18.92 16.53
CA VAL A 106 3.75 -18.19 17.01
C VAL A 106 3.54 -16.69 16.88
N ASN A 107 3.79 -15.98 17.97
CA ASN A 107 4.01 -14.54 17.98
C ASN A 107 5.52 -14.26 18.03
N LEU A 108 6.10 -13.75 16.96
CA LEU A 108 7.47 -13.26 16.94
C LEU A 108 7.49 -11.82 17.48
N HIS A 109 7.94 -11.66 18.71
CA HIS A 109 7.92 -10.40 19.43
C HIS A 109 9.32 -9.78 19.49
N ALA A 110 9.51 -8.64 18.83
CA ALA A 110 10.74 -7.87 18.90
C ALA A 110 10.61 -6.74 19.93
N GLU A 111 11.37 -6.83 21.02
CA GLU A 111 11.35 -5.81 22.06
C GLU A 111 11.84 -4.45 21.56
N ARG A 112 11.45 -3.37 22.24
CA ARG A 112 12.03 -2.05 22.02
C ARG A 112 13.54 -2.09 22.17
N GLY A 113 14.26 -1.58 21.16
CA GLY A 113 15.74 -1.66 21.09
C GLY A 113 16.28 -2.91 20.39
N ALA A 114 15.41 -3.82 19.91
CA ALA A 114 15.81 -4.85 18.98
C ALA A 114 15.94 -4.26 17.57
N LEU A 115 17.12 -4.37 16.96
CA LEU A 115 17.38 -4.05 15.56
C LEU A 115 17.75 -5.33 14.84
N VAL A 116 16.83 -5.83 14.02
CA VAL A 116 17.00 -7.05 13.21
C VAL A 116 17.41 -6.62 11.81
N ILE A 117 18.64 -6.90 11.42
CA ILE A 117 19.20 -6.55 10.10
C ILE A 117 19.27 -7.80 9.25
N PHE A 118 18.58 -7.78 8.12
CA PHE A 118 18.67 -8.87 7.17
C PHE A 118 19.97 -8.82 6.38
N SER A 119 20.57 -9.98 6.18
CA SER A 119 21.91 -10.14 5.60
C SER A 119 22.04 -9.45 4.24
N LYS A 120 23.16 -8.77 4.02
CA LYS A 120 23.55 -8.21 2.71
C LYS A 120 24.16 -9.27 1.78
N ASP A 121 24.54 -10.43 2.30
CA ASP A 121 24.98 -11.57 1.48
C ASP A 121 23.75 -12.36 1.02
N HIS A 122 23.45 -12.23 -0.25
CA HIS A 122 22.29 -12.87 -0.89
C HIS A 122 22.37 -14.41 -0.90
N LYS A 123 23.54 -15.00 -0.66
CA LYS A 123 23.69 -16.46 -0.50
C LYS A 123 22.94 -16.98 0.74
N ASN A 124 22.67 -16.12 1.71
CA ASN A 124 21.89 -16.46 2.90
C ASN A 124 20.38 -16.57 2.63
N TYR A 125 19.92 -16.27 1.40
CA TYR A 125 18.52 -16.37 1.01
C TYR A 125 18.32 -17.59 0.11
N PRO A 126 17.74 -18.67 0.60
CA PRO A 126 17.48 -19.87 -0.21
C PRO A 126 16.46 -19.57 -1.32
N ILE A 127 16.59 -20.28 -2.44
CA ILE A 127 15.51 -20.33 -3.42
C ILE A 127 14.40 -21.19 -2.83
N VAL A 128 13.16 -20.74 -2.96
CA VAL A 128 11.97 -21.41 -2.44
C VAL A 128 10.88 -21.43 -3.49
N HIS A 129 10.06 -22.50 -3.50
CA HIS A 129 8.85 -22.53 -4.29
C HIS A 129 7.67 -22.02 -3.46
N LEU A 130 7.20 -20.83 -3.78
CA LEU A 130 6.11 -20.17 -3.06
C LEU A 130 4.76 -20.51 -3.70
N PRO A 131 3.70 -20.73 -2.90
CA PRO A 131 2.34 -20.80 -3.41
C PRO A 131 2.03 -19.55 -4.25
N ILE A 132 1.33 -19.73 -5.38
CA ILE A 132 0.87 -18.65 -6.28
C ILE A 132 2.02 -17.99 -7.06
N LYS A 133 3.19 -17.75 -6.43
CA LYS A 133 4.30 -16.97 -7.02
C LYS A 133 5.34 -17.84 -7.77
N GLY A 134 5.45 -19.12 -7.45
CA GLY A 134 6.48 -20.01 -8.00
C GLY A 134 7.85 -19.80 -7.35
N TYR A 135 8.93 -20.09 -8.08
CA TYR A 135 10.28 -19.96 -7.55
C TYR A 135 10.72 -18.51 -7.37
N SER A 136 11.29 -18.22 -6.20
CA SER A 136 11.84 -16.92 -5.80
C SER A 136 12.90 -17.13 -4.70
N VAL A 137 13.64 -16.10 -4.33
CA VAL A 137 14.37 -16.10 -3.06
C VAL A 137 13.39 -15.97 -1.91
N ALA A 138 13.72 -16.57 -0.76
CA ALA A 138 12.92 -16.44 0.44
C ALA A 138 12.86 -14.96 0.88
N SER A 139 11.68 -14.50 1.23
CA SER A 139 11.50 -13.16 1.82
C SER A 139 12.17 -13.08 3.18
N PRO A 140 12.72 -11.92 3.58
CA PRO A 140 13.28 -11.70 4.91
C PRO A 140 12.36 -12.19 6.03
N ILE A 141 11.06 -11.90 5.96
CA ILE A 141 10.03 -12.48 6.83
C ILE A 141 9.04 -13.22 5.93
N LEU A 142 8.92 -14.53 6.11
CA LEU A 142 8.13 -15.40 5.24
C LEU A 142 7.19 -16.29 6.04
N GLY A 143 5.91 -16.27 5.67
CA GLY A 143 4.90 -17.21 6.15
C GLY A 143 3.95 -17.65 5.04
N TYR A 144 3.58 -18.93 4.99
CA TYR A 144 2.55 -19.40 4.06
C TYR A 144 1.77 -20.58 4.64
N ASN A 145 0.46 -20.59 4.38
CA ASN A 145 -0.48 -21.59 4.89
C ASN A 145 -0.49 -21.67 6.43
N LEU A 146 -0.37 -20.52 7.12
CA LEU A 146 -0.29 -20.45 8.57
C LEU A 146 -1.63 -20.03 9.19
N VAL A 147 -1.82 -20.44 10.44
CA VAL A 147 -2.95 -20.02 11.26
C VAL A 147 -2.43 -19.47 12.59
N ASN A 148 -3.03 -18.38 13.07
CA ASN A 148 -2.64 -17.68 14.30
C ASN A 148 -1.16 -17.31 14.27
N VAL A 149 -0.79 -16.29 13.53
CA VAL A 149 0.59 -15.81 13.42
C VAL A 149 0.65 -14.33 13.73
N ALA A 150 1.67 -13.93 14.48
CA ALA A 150 1.88 -12.52 14.79
C ALA A 150 3.34 -12.07 14.68
N LEU A 151 3.49 -10.78 14.36
CA LEU A 151 4.73 -10.00 14.50
C LEU A 151 4.40 -8.80 15.40
N THR A 152 4.94 -8.76 16.60
CA THR A 152 4.59 -7.71 17.57
C THR A 152 5.80 -7.05 18.21
N GLY A 153 5.52 -6.02 19.00
CA GLY A 153 6.54 -5.28 19.75
C GLY A 153 6.94 -3.96 19.10
N GLU A 154 8.03 -3.37 19.54
CA GLU A 154 8.53 -2.07 19.07
C GLU A 154 9.89 -2.17 18.37
N GLY A 155 10.30 -3.39 18.00
CA GLY A 155 11.57 -3.64 17.31
C GLY A 155 11.56 -3.15 15.86
N ILE A 156 12.77 -3.05 15.31
CA ILE A 156 13.01 -2.59 13.94
C ILE A 156 13.52 -3.74 13.09
N TYR A 157 12.89 -3.95 11.93
CA TYR A 157 13.32 -4.90 10.91
C TYR A 157 13.85 -4.14 9.70
N ASP A 158 15.17 -4.24 9.45
CA ASP A 158 15.86 -3.59 8.33
C ASP A 158 16.15 -4.61 7.22
N GLY A 159 15.58 -4.38 6.06
CA GLY A 159 15.65 -5.30 4.92
C GLY A 159 16.95 -5.25 4.12
N SER A 160 17.89 -4.34 4.43
CA SER A 160 19.10 -4.08 3.63
C SER A 160 18.80 -3.92 2.13
N GLY A 161 17.68 -3.27 1.83
CA GLY A 161 17.10 -3.21 0.48
C GLY A 161 17.95 -2.51 -0.56
N GLU A 162 18.89 -1.67 -0.14
CA GLU A 162 19.87 -1.03 -1.01
C GLU A 162 20.74 -2.04 -1.76
N THR A 163 20.88 -3.27 -1.26
CA THR A 163 21.64 -4.33 -1.93
C THR A 163 20.84 -5.03 -3.03
N TRP A 164 19.51 -4.86 -3.04
CA TRP A 164 18.58 -5.53 -3.95
C TRP A 164 17.98 -4.61 -5.01
N ARG A 165 17.76 -3.34 -4.66
CA ARG A 165 16.94 -2.43 -5.46
C ARG A 165 17.70 -1.79 -6.61
N PRO A 166 17.13 -1.75 -7.83
CA PRO A 166 17.56 -0.80 -8.83
C PRO A 166 17.14 0.62 -8.41
N VAL A 167 17.86 1.63 -8.94
CA VAL A 167 17.58 3.05 -8.67
C VAL A 167 17.43 3.79 -9.99
N LYS A 168 16.28 4.44 -10.20
CA LYS A 168 16.05 5.31 -11.36
C LYS A 168 16.66 6.69 -11.11
N LYS A 169 17.41 7.21 -12.09
CA LYS A 169 18.06 8.53 -12.02
C LYS A 169 17.05 9.65 -11.71
N ALA A 170 15.86 9.58 -12.31
CA ALA A 170 14.80 10.57 -12.11
C ALA A 170 14.29 10.67 -10.65
N LYS A 171 14.52 9.64 -9.83
CA LYS A 171 14.16 9.61 -8.41
C LYS A 171 15.27 10.11 -7.48
N THR A 172 16.39 10.59 -8.01
CA THR A 172 17.57 11.00 -7.22
C THR A 172 18.02 12.40 -7.60
N THR A 173 18.65 13.09 -6.67
CA THR A 173 19.40 14.31 -7.00
C THR A 173 20.67 13.97 -7.80
N SER A 174 21.21 14.95 -8.53
CA SER A 174 22.44 14.75 -9.29
C SER A 174 23.62 14.29 -8.41
N SER A 175 23.69 14.75 -7.17
CA SER A 175 24.73 14.34 -6.21
C SER A 175 24.54 12.90 -5.75
N GLN A 176 23.31 12.52 -5.38
CA GLN A 176 22.98 11.14 -5.00
C GLN A 176 23.28 10.17 -6.13
N TRP A 177 22.88 10.50 -7.36
CA TRP A 177 23.17 9.69 -8.54
C TRP A 177 24.67 9.50 -8.77
N LYS A 178 25.46 10.60 -8.75
CA LYS A 178 26.90 10.51 -8.90
C LYS A 178 27.56 9.64 -7.83
N ASN A 179 27.12 9.78 -6.59
CA ASN A 179 27.64 8.97 -5.48
C ASN A 179 27.28 7.50 -5.65
N LEU A 180 26.04 7.20 -6.02
CA LEU A 180 25.57 5.83 -6.25
C LEU A 180 26.39 5.13 -7.36
N VAL A 181 26.58 5.79 -8.51
CA VAL A 181 27.37 5.23 -9.62
C VAL A 181 28.83 4.98 -9.22
N LYS A 182 29.41 5.80 -8.33
CA LYS A 182 30.76 5.58 -7.80
C LYS A 182 30.90 4.34 -6.92
N THR A 183 29.82 3.83 -6.35
CA THR A 183 29.88 2.60 -5.54
C THR A 183 30.07 1.33 -6.39
N GLY A 184 30.04 1.46 -7.72
CA GLY A 184 30.06 0.35 -8.67
C GLY A 184 28.67 0.06 -9.22
N GLY A 185 28.35 -1.22 -9.43
CA GLY A 185 27.10 -1.65 -10.05
C GLY A 185 27.10 -1.50 -11.58
N TYR A 186 25.92 -1.55 -12.17
CA TYR A 186 25.72 -1.46 -13.61
C TYR A 186 24.63 -0.43 -13.96
N VAL A 187 24.88 0.40 -14.96
CA VAL A 187 23.89 1.40 -15.41
C VAL A 187 23.41 1.03 -16.81
N ASP A 188 22.09 0.84 -16.93
CA ASP A 188 21.40 0.74 -18.21
C ASP A 188 20.43 1.92 -18.37
N ASN A 189 20.59 2.65 -19.46
CA ASN A 189 19.86 3.89 -19.72
C ASN A 189 19.93 4.87 -18.51
N SER A 190 18.83 5.05 -17.82
CA SER A 190 18.70 5.93 -16.65
C SER A 190 18.42 5.16 -15.36
N THR A 191 18.77 3.86 -15.31
CA THR A 191 18.59 3.00 -14.13
C THR A 191 19.91 2.37 -13.72
N TRP A 192 20.25 2.51 -12.46
CA TRP A 192 21.36 1.82 -11.82
C TRP A 192 20.88 0.49 -11.23
N TYR A 193 21.68 -0.55 -11.39
CA TYR A 193 21.46 -1.89 -10.82
C TYR A 193 22.64 -2.24 -9.91
N THR A 194 22.40 -3.07 -8.91
CA THR A 194 23.43 -3.49 -7.95
C THR A 194 24.59 -4.21 -8.60
N SER A 195 24.36 -4.95 -9.71
CA SER A 195 25.38 -5.57 -10.54
C SER A 195 24.89 -5.80 -11.97
N LYS A 196 25.79 -6.16 -12.87
CA LYS A 196 25.42 -6.58 -14.24
C LYS A 196 24.65 -7.88 -14.25
N GLU A 197 25.00 -8.81 -13.39
CA GLU A 197 24.31 -10.09 -13.20
C GLU A 197 22.85 -9.87 -12.76
N ALA A 198 22.61 -8.91 -11.85
CA ALA A 198 21.26 -8.55 -11.43
C ALA A 198 20.42 -8.01 -12.60
N PHE A 199 21.03 -7.24 -13.51
CA PHE A 199 20.37 -6.73 -14.72
C PHE A 199 20.10 -7.83 -15.76
N ASP A 200 21.11 -8.59 -16.15
CA ASP A 200 21.01 -9.64 -17.18
C ASP A 200 19.98 -10.71 -16.76
N GLY A 201 20.04 -11.14 -15.52
CA GLY A 201 19.13 -12.16 -15.00
C GLY A 201 17.65 -11.78 -15.01
N LEU A 202 17.29 -10.48 -15.00
CA LEU A 202 15.90 -10.04 -15.17
C LEU A 202 15.31 -10.46 -16.52
N GLN A 203 16.11 -10.45 -17.59
CA GLN A 203 15.67 -10.87 -18.92
C GLN A 203 15.66 -12.39 -19.04
N ASP A 204 16.66 -13.05 -18.48
CA ASP A 204 16.79 -14.49 -18.54
C ASP A 204 15.70 -15.21 -17.72
N ILE A 205 15.32 -14.67 -16.55
CA ILE A 205 14.20 -15.20 -15.76
C ILE A 205 12.88 -15.16 -16.55
N LYS A 206 12.64 -14.10 -17.34
CA LYS A 206 11.44 -14.04 -18.19
C LYS A 206 11.39 -15.19 -19.20
N LYS A 207 12.53 -15.50 -19.83
CA LYS A 207 12.66 -16.63 -20.76
C LYS A 207 12.56 -17.97 -20.02
N LEU A 208 13.25 -18.10 -18.88
CA LEU A 208 13.25 -19.30 -18.05
C LEU A 208 11.83 -19.67 -17.62
N LYS A 209 11.03 -18.73 -17.15
CA LYS A 209 9.63 -18.95 -16.71
C LYS A 209 8.68 -19.44 -17.80
N SER A 210 9.07 -19.41 -19.07
CA SER A 210 8.31 -20.03 -20.16
C SER A 210 8.51 -21.54 -20.25
N ASN A 211 9.54 -22.09 -19.63
CA ASN A 211 9.86 -23.50 -19.65
C ASN A 211 8.93 -24.28 -18.69
N LYS A 212 8.75 -25.58 -18.99
CA LYS A 212 8.06 -26.53 -18.11
C LYS A 212 9.07 -27.30 -17.27
N ASN A 213 8.63 -27.83 -16.13
CA ASN A 213 9.43 -28.67 -15.23
C ASN A 213 10.66 -27.99 -14.62
N LEU A 214 10.53 -26.71 -14.26
CA LEU A 214 11.57 -25.97 -13.55
C LEU A 214 11.75 -26.51 -12.12
N THR A 215 12.98 -26.46 -11.66
CA THR A 215 13.41 -26.85 -10.31
C THR A 215 14.05 -25.64 -9.60
N GLU A 216 14.31 -25.75 -8.32
CA GLU A 216 15.04 -24.76 -7.53
C GLU A 216 16.41 -24.43 -8.14
N ASN A 217 17.12 -25.46 -8.61
CA ASN A 217 18.47 -25.31 -9.16
C ASN A 217 18.52 -24.42 -10.41
N ASP A 218 17.44 -24.37 -11.19
CA ASP A 218 17.34 -23.53 -12.38
C ASP A 218 17.34 -22.02 -12.03
N PHE A 219 16.99 -21.67 -10.79
CA PHE A 219 16.91 -20.28 -10.33
C PHE A 219 18.14 -19.83 -9.52
N ILE A 220 19.01 -20.74 -9.06
CA ILE A 220 20.21 -20.39 -8.29
C ILE A 220 21.10 -19.36 -9.00
N PRO A 221 21.38 -19.48 -10.34
CA PRO A 221 22.19 -18.51 -11.06
C PRO A 221 21.61 -17.10 -11.11
N TYR A 222 20.28 -16.99 -10.90
CA TYR A 222 19.55 -15.73 -11.02
C TYR A 222 19.16 -15.12 -9.68
N ARG A 223 19.75 -15.55 -8.56
CA ARG A 223 19.43 -15.09 -7.21
C ARG A 223 19.43 -13.57 -7.10
N GLU A 224 20.44 -12.90 -7.67
CA GLU A 224 20.59 -11.45 -7.65
C GLU A 224 19.44 -10.70 -8.33
N SER A 225 18.74 -11.36 -9.24
CA SER A 225 17.59 -10.79 -9.97
C SER A 225 16.23 -11.17 -9.36
N LEU A 226 16.21 -12.08 -8.36
CA LEU A 226 15.00 -12.54 -7.67
C LEU A 226 14.71 -11.71 -6.41
N ARG A 227 14.62 -10.41 -6.56
CA ARG A 227 14.37 -9.47 -5.46
C ARG A 227 13.15 -9.87 -4.61
N PRO A 228 13.32 -10.12 -3.29
CA PRO A 228 12.22 -10.56 -2.43
C PRO A 228 11.33 -9.40 -1.97
N TYR A 229 10.08 -9.70 -1.58
CA TYR A 229 9.30 -8.82 -0.71
C TYR A 229 9.89 -8.86 0.71
N MET A 230 9.75 -7.78 1.49
CA MET A 230 10.30 -7.75 2.85
C MET A 230 9.53 -8.67 3.80
N THR A 231 8.22 -8.48 3.92
CA THR A 231 7.33 -9.35 4.70
C THR A 231 6.28 -9.93 3.78
N LEU A 232 6.33 -11.23 3.56
CA LEU A 232 5.43 -11.94 2.66
C LEU A 232 4.64 -13.00 3.43
N LEU A 233 3.33 -12.83 3.45
CA LEU A 233 2.39 -13.78 4.04
C LEU A 233 1.45 -14.29 2.95
N ILE A 234 1.39 -15.61 2.72
CA ILE A 234 0.54 -16.19 1.68
C ILE A 234 -0.44 -17.19 2.30
N ASN A 235 -1.73 -17.03 2.02
CA ASN A 235 -2.77 -17.95 2.47
C ASN A 235 -2.74 -18.20 3.98
N CYS A 236 -2.57 -17.12 4.77
CA CYS A 236 -2.55 -17.17 6.22
C CYS A 236 -3.89 -16.71 6.80
N LYS A 237 -4.26 -17.24 7.97
CA LYS A 237 -5.48 -16.91 8.67
C LYS A 237 -5.19 -16.47 10.10
N ASN A 238 -5.94 -15.46 10.57
CA ASN A 238 -5.75 -14.81 11.87
C ASN A 238 -4.33 -14.27 12.02
N VAL A 239 -4.04 -13.20 11.30
CA VAL A 239 -2.74 -12.52 11.27
C VAL A 239 -2.80 -11.25 12.10
N LEU A 240 -1.82 -11.04 12.97
CA LEU A 240 -1.63 -9.79 13.71
C LEU A 240 -0.22 -9.26 13.48
N ILE A 241 -0.10 -8.03 12.97
CA ILE A 241 1.17 -7.30 12.94
C ILE A 241 0.94 -5.98 13.65
N ASP A 242 1.67 -5.73 14.73
CA ASP A 242 1.42 -4.56 15.57
C ASP A 242 2.70 -3.97 16.19
N GLY A 243 2.81 -2.64 16.11
CA GLY A 243 3.82 -1.83 16.80
C GLY A 243 5.20 -1.79 16.14
N ILE A 244 5.53 -2.74 15.28
CA ILE A 244 6.87 -2.89 14.69
C ILE A 244 7.20 -1.78 13.68
N THR A 245 8.50 -1.60 13.46
CA THR A 245 9.02 -0.79 12.36
C THR A 245 9.62 -1.69 11.28
N ILE A 246 9.21 -1.49 10.04
CA ILE A 246 9.80 -2.14 8.85
C ILE A 246 10.47 -1.04 8.02
N GLN A 247 11.74 -1.21 7.69
CA GLN A 247 12.47 -0.21 6.91
C GLN A 247 13.37 -0.82 5.86
N ASN A 248 13.75 0.02 4.89
CA ASN A 248 14.76 -0.31 3.88
C ASN A 248 14.46 -1.65 3.20
N SER A 249 13.21 -1.82 2.74
CA SER A 249 12.74 -3.09 2.17
C SER A 249 13.36 -3.36 0.79
N PRO A 250 13.66 -4.63 0.46
CA PRO A 250 14.13 -4.99 -0.88
C PRO A 250 13.11 -4.67 -1.99
N MET A 251 11.83 -4.89 -1.71
CA MET A 251 10.68 -4.61 -2.56
C MET A 251 9.52 -4.12 -1.66
N PHE A 252 8.26 -4.51 -1.86
CA PHE A 252 7.13 -4.16 -0.98
C PHE A 252 7.47 -4.49 0.49
N ALA A 253 7.18 -3.55 1.39
CA ALA A 253 7.53 -3.73 2.80
C ALA A 253 6.63 -4.77 3.50
N LEU A 254 5.32 -4.71 3.27
CA LEU A 254 4.36 -5.65 3.85
C LEU A 254 3.35 -6.12 2.80
N HIS A 255 3.33 -7.43 2.53
CA HIS A 255 2.57 -7.99 1.43
C HIS A 255 1.82 -9.28 1.80
N PRO A 256 0.65 -9.19 2.48
CA PRO A 256 -0.24 -10.33 2.62
C PRO A 256 -0.99 -10.62 1.31
N ILE A 257 -1.02 -11.90 0.94
CA ILE A 257 -1.69 -12.42 -0.26
C ILE A 257 -2.67 -13.51 0.14
N GLN A 258 -3.93 -13.41 -0.25
CA GLN A 258 -4.99 -14.40 0.02
C GLN A 258 -5.09 -14.78 1.51
N CYS A 259 -4.87 -13.80 2.38
CA CYS A 259 -5.00 -13.96 3.82
C CYS A 259 -6.42 -13.60 4.29
N GLU A 260 -6.83 -14.15 5.43
CA GLU A 260 -8.12 -13.92 6.05
C GLU A 260 -7.94 -13.48 7.51
N ASN A 261 -8.75 -12.53 7.97
CA ASN A 261 -8.67 -11.93 9.31
C ASN A 261 -7.27 -11.38 9.61
N VAL A 262 -6.94 -10.26 8.95
CA VAL A 262 -5.63 -9.61 9.06
C VAL A 262 -5.77 -8.30 9.83
N ILE A 263 -4.96 -8.15 10.86
CA ILE A 263 -4.90 -6.93 11.68
C ILE A 263 -3.50 -6.34 11.54
N LEU A 264 -3.43 -5.10 11.06
CA LEU A 264 -2.21 -4.32 10.89
C LEU A 264 -2.34 -3.03 11.70
N GLY A 265 -1.75 -3.00 12.88
CA GLY A 265 -1.89 -1.88 13.82
C GLY A 265 -0.56 -1.20 14.16
N ASN A 266 -0.57 0.12 14.33
CA ASN A 266 0.56 0.89 14.87
C ASN A 266 1.90 0.68 14.14
N ILE A 267 1.90 0.16 12.92
CA ILE A 267 3.09 -0.18 12.13
C ILE A 267 3.73 1.10 11.59
N LYS A 268 5.06 1.14 11.62
CA LYS A 268 5.85 2.18 10.94
C LYS A 268 6.58 1.55 9.75
N ILE A 269 6.34 2.10 8.56
CA ILE A 269 7.11 1.72 7.36
C ILE A 269 7.96 2.91 6.95
N ASN A 270 9.25 2.66 6.73
CA ASN A 270 10.21 3.71 6.41
C ASN A 270 11.12 3.26 5.26
N ASN A 271 10.67 3.51 4.04
CA ASN A 271 11.45 3.36 2.83
C ASN A 271 11.85 4.74 2.29
N GLU A 272 12.98 4.80 1.62
CA GLU A 272 13.42 6.03 0.93
C GLU A 272 12.50 6.33 -0.26
N SER A 273 12.30 7.60 -0.58
CA SER A 273 11.46 8.04 -1.71
C SER A 273 11.93 7.51 -3.08
N TRP A 274 13.22 7.19 -3.21
CA TRP A 274 13.76 6.58 -4.43
C TRP A 274 13.74 5.04 -4.46
N ALA A 275 13.22 4.41 -3.41
CA ALA A 275 13.13 2.95 -3.33
C ALA A 275 12.20 2.41 -4.42
N GLN A 276 12.76 1.85 -5.47
CA GLN A 276 11.98 1.30 -6.58
C GLN A 276 11.13 0.10 -6.11
N ASN A 277 9.81 0.18 -6.31
CA ASN A 277 8.82 -0.75 -5.74
C ASN A 277 8.96 -0.90 -4.21
N GLY A 278 9.30 0.20 -3.55
CA GLY A 278 9.33 0.29 -2.10
C GLY A 278 7.97 0.65 -1.54
N ASP A 279 6.92 -0.04 -2.01
CA ASP A 279 5.54 0.10 -1.55
C ASP A 279 5.45 -0.15 -0.04
N GLY A 280 4.50 0.50 0.61
CA GLY A 280 4.32 0.37 2.05
C GLY A 280 3.54 -0.88 2.44
N ILE A 281 2.22 -0.81 2.35
CA ILE A 281 1.31 -1.90 2.69
C ILE A 281 0.53 -2.31 1.44
N ASP A 282 0.78 -3.51 0.94
CA ASP A 282 0.11 -4.08 -0.22
C ASP A 282 -0.77 -5.26 0.15
N ILE A 283 -2.07 -5.06 0.18
CA ILE A 283 -3.04 -6.10 0.47
C ILE A 283 -3.52 -6.71 -0.85
N ASN A 284 -3.31 -8.02 -1.05
CA ASN A 284 -3.66 -8.67 -2.30
C ASN A 284 -4.64 -9.84 -2.08
N ALA A 285 -5.85 -9.71 -2.63
CA ALA A 285 -6.88 -10.76 -2.61
C ALA A 285 -7.19 -11.32 -1.20
N CYS A 286 -7.11 -10.48 -0.18
CA CYS A 286 -7.42 -10.82 1.22
C CYS A 286 -8.89 -10.55 1.55
N ASP A 287 -9.36 -11.12 2.65
CA ASP A 287 -10.69 -10.89 3.21
C ASP A 287 -10.62 -10.53 4.69
N ASN A 288 -11.48 -9.62 5.14
CA ASN A 288 -11.54 -9.13 6.52
C ASN A 288 -10.19 -8.58 7.00
N VAL A 289 -9.84 -7.38 6.55
CA VAL A 289 -8.57 -6.72 6.92
C VAL A 289 -8.85 -5.41 7.65
N LEU A 290 -8.18 -5.21 8.76
CA LEU A 290 -8.14 -3.94 9.49
C LEU A 290 -6.71 -3.37 9.47
N ILE A 291 -6.54 -2.15 8.97
CA ILE A 291 -5.30 -1.38 9.00
C ILE A 291 -5.56 -0.11 9.80
N TYR A 292 -4.86 0.10 10.91
CA TYR A 292 -5.12 1.26 11.75
C TYR A 292 -3.87 1.84 12.39
N LYS A 293 -3.85 3.17 12.56
CA LYS A 293 -2.75 3.93 13.19
C LYS A 293 -1.37 3.63 12.59
N CYS A 294 -1.32 3.27 11.30
CA CYS A 294 -0.06 3.03 10.61
C CYS A 294 0.54 4.34 10.09
N THR A 295 1.86 4.43 10.13
CA THR A 295 2.62 5.54 9.52
C THR A 295 3.49 4.97 8.41
N VAL A 296 3.28 5.44 7.18
CA VAL A 296 3.94 4.90 5.99
C VAL A 296 4.76 5.98 5.29
N ARG A 297 6.04 5.69 5.06
CA ARG A 297 6.91 6.38 4.11
C ARG A 297 7.28 5.38 3.03
N ALA A 298 6.91 5.63 1.79
CA ALA A 298 7.10 4.68 0.70
C ALA A 298 7.82 5.32 -0.49
N GLY A 299 8.54 4.50 -1.23
CA GLY A 299 9.18 4.92 -2.50
C GLY A 299 8.32 4.58 -3.73
N ASP A 300 7.16 3.98 -3.50
CA ASP A 300 6.12 3.67 -4.47
C ASP A 300 4.75 3.87 -3.79
N ASP A 301 3.74 3.01 -4.00
CA ASP A 301 2.41 3.18 -3.40
C ASP A 301 2.45 3.10 -1.84
N GLY A 302 1.65 3.91 -1.16
CA GLY A 302 1.58 3.96 0.31
C GLY A 302 0.81 2.79 0.91
N ILE A 303 -0.53 2.84 0.85
CA ILE A 303 -1.42 1.74 1.24
C ILE A 303 -2.18 1.32 -0.01
N CYS A 304 -1.90 0.12 -0.52
CA CYS A 304 -2.33 -0.33 -1.83
C CYS A 304 -3.16 -1.62 -1.77
N MET A 305 -4.30 -1.60 -2.47
CA MET A 305 -5.24 -2.71 -2.58
C MET A 305 -5.12 -3.35 -3.96
N LYS A 306 -4.85 -4.65 -4.00
CA LYS A 306 -4.65 -5.44 -5.21
C LYS A 306 -5.52 -6.70 -5.19
N ALA A 307 -5.97 -7.15 -6.35
CA ALA A 307 -6.65 -8.44 -6.52
C ALA A 307 -6.24 -9.05 -7.84
N GLY A 308 -4.98 -9.48 -7.94
CA GLY A 308 -4.45 -9.93 -9.21
C GLY A 308 -3.06 -10.53 -9.12
N GLY A 309 -2.45 -10.72 -10.29
CA GLY A 309 -1.06 -11.19 -10.43
C GLY A 309 -0.91 -12.70 -10.53
N GLY A 310 -1.99 -13.48 -10.69
CA GLY A 310 -1.95 -14.92 -10.92
C GLY A 310 -2.40 -15.32 -12.34
N LYS A 311 -1.91 -16.48 -12.83
CA LYS A 311 -2.38 -17.08 -14.11
C LYS A 311 -3.81 -17.62 -14.02
N LYS A 312 -4.33 -17.85 -12.81
CA LYS A 312 -5.71 -18.26 -12.52
C LYS A 312 -6.49 -17.05 -12.01
N LYS A 313 -7.82 -17.10 -12.12
CA LYS A 313 -8.69 -16.05 -11.56
C LYS A 313 -8.33 -15.85 -10.08
N SER A 314 -7.88 -14.66 -9.74
CA SER A 314 -7.56 -14.30 -8.36
C SER A 314 -8.84 -14.24 -7.52
N PRO A 315 -8.79 -14.58 -6.23
CA PRO A 315 -9.88 -14.30 -5.32
C PRO A 315 -10.15 -12.79 -5.23
N VAL A 316 -11.34 -12.45 -4.78
CA VAL A 316 -11.75 -11.07 -4.55
C VAL A 316 -11.00 -10.52 -3.33
N LEU A 317 -10.55 -9.27 -3.40
CA LEU A 317 -10.18 -8.48 -2.23
C LEU A 317 -11.45 -7.86 -1.66
N THR A 318 -11.78 -8.13 -0.40
CA THR A 318 -13.05 -7.64 0.16
C THR A 318 -12.98 -7.35 1.66
N ASN A 319 -13.89 -6.49 2.13
CA ASN A 319 -14.10 -6.19 3.55
C ASN A 319 -12.84 -5.60 4.22
N ILE A 320 -12.40 -4.46 3.73
CA ILE A 320 -11.18 -3.79 4.19
C ILE A 320 -11.54 -2.52 4.94
N VAL A 321 -10.95 -2.33 6.11
CA VAL A 321 -11.04 -1.09 6.90
C VAL A 321 -9.64 -0.50 7.07
N ILE A 322 -9.49 0.76 6.71
CA ILE A 322 -8.26 1.55 6.88
C ILE A 322 -8.62 2.78 7.69
N ALA A 323 -7.98 3.00 8.82
CA ALA A 323 -8.34 4.10 9.70
C ALA A 323 -7.14 4.73 10.43
N ASP A 324 -7.20 6.04 10.67
CA ASP A 324 -6.23 6.80 11.46
C ASP A 324 -4.77 6.62 10.94
N CYS A 325 -4.59 6.45 9.63
CA CYS A 325 -3.27 6.23 9.01
C CYS A 325 -2.67 7.52 8.44
N ILE A 326 -1.35 7.58 8.41
CA ILE A 326 -0.58 8.69 7.85
C ILE A 326 0.34 8.15 6.76
N VAL A 327 0.32 8.78 5.58
CA VAL A 327 1.20 8.42 4.46
C VAL A 327 2.01 9.63 4.02
N TYR A 328 3.32 9.45 3.87
CA TYR A 328 4.28 10.46 3.41
C TYR A 328 4.98 10.00 2.12
N HIS A 329 5.12 10.89 1.14
CA HIS A 329 6.02 10.73 -0.02
C HIS A 329 5.85 9.41 -0.77
N ALA A 330 4.64 9.00 -1.04
CA ALA A 330 4.31 7.81 -1.81
C ALA A 330 3.77 8.20 -3.20
N HIS A 331 3.74 7.26 -4.16
CA HIS A 331 3.07 7.48 -5.45
C HIS A 331 1.55 7.61 -5.32
N GLY A 332 0.98 7.21 -4.20
CA GLY A 332 -0.41 7.44 -3.82
C GLY A 332 -0.60 7.20 -2.33
N GLY A 333 -1.43 8.00 -1.67
CA GLY A 333 -1.75 7.85 -0.25
C GLY A 333 -2.51 6.55 -0.01
N PHE A 334 -3.71 6.47 -0.58
CA PHE A 334 -4.49 5.25 -0.72
C PHE A 334 -4.62 4.88 -2.19
N VAL A 335 -4.35 3.63 -2.54
CA VAL A 335 -4.27 3.17 -3.92
C VAL A 335 -5.12 1.91 -4.14
N ILE A 336 -5.84 1.86 -5.25
CA ILE A 336 -6.45 0.62 -5.79
C ILE A 336 -5.78 0.30 -7.12
N GLY A 337 -5.25 -0.91 -7.24
CA GLY A 337 -4.73 -1.45 -8.49
C GLY A 337 -3.20 -1.30 -8.64
N SER A 338 -2.68 -1.44 -9.83
CA SER A 338 -3.38 -1.68 -11.13
C SER A 338 -3.94 -3.12 -11.28
N GLU A 339 -3.44 -4.10 -10.54
CA GLU A 339 -3.94 -5.48 -10.56
C GLU A 339 -5.31 -5.56 -9.88
N SER A 340 -6.39 -5.65 -10.66
CA SER A 340 -7.77 -5.70 -10.17
C SER A 340 -8.61 -6.84 -10.76
N ASP A 341 -8.00 -7.76 -11.49
CA ASP A 341 -8.69 -8.82 -12.25
C ASP A 341 -9.49 -9.82 -11.39
N GLY A 342 -9.17 -9.96 -10.10
CA GLY A 342 -9.95 -10.73 -9.13
C GLY A 342 -11.21 -10.02 -8.63
N GLY A 343 -11.25 -8.70 -8.74
CA GLY A 343 -12.30 -7.85 -8.16
C GLY A 343 -11.92 -7.31 -6.77
N ILE A 344 -12.36 -6.08 -6.48
CA ILE A 344 -12.09 -5.37 -5.22
C ILE A 344 -13.39 -4.72 -4.76
N LYS A 345 -13.83 -4.98 -3.52
CA LYS A 345 -15.09 -4.43 -3.02
C LYS A 345 -15.11 -4.23 -1.52
N ASN A 346 -16.04 -3.36 -1.07
CA ASN A 346 -16.30 -3.10 0.34
C ASN A 346 -15.05 -2.60 1.07
N ILE A 347 -14.59 -1.40 0.73
CA ILE A 347 -13.44 -0.76 1.37
C ILE A 347 -13.89 0.53 2.06
N SER A 348 -13.52 0.69 3.31
CA SER A 348 -13.69 1.91 4.10
C SER A 348 -12.34 2.51 4.46
N VAL A 349 -12.10 3.78 4.08
CA VAL A 349 -10.91 4.55 4.44
C VAL A 349 -11.36 5.74 5.28
N LYS A 350 -10.90 5.85 6.53
CA LYS A 350 -11.37 6.88 7.46
C LYS A 350 -10.22 7.61 8.17
N ASN A 351 -10.38 8.91 8.36
CA ASN A 351 -9.49 9.75 9.17
C ASN A 351 -8.01 9.58 8.81
N CYS A 352 -7.69 9.60 7.51
CA CYS A 352 -6.32 9.41 7.05
C CYS A 352 -5.70 10.74 6.56
N ASN A 353 -4.39 10.87 6.77
CA ASN A 353 -3.62 12.03 6.31
C ASN A 353 -2.63 11.60 5.23
N PHE A 354 -2.64 12.30 4.09
CA PHE A 354 -1.68 12.09 3.00
C PHE A 354 -0.88 13.38 2.77
N MET A 355 0.44 13.30 2.88
CA MET A 355 1.31 14.48 2.83
C MET A 355 2.47 14.28 1.85
N GLY A 356 2.55 15.16 0.84
CA GLY A 356 3.60 15.11 -0.18
C GLY A 356 3.59 13.83 -1.01
N THR A 357 2.46 13.16 -1.13
CA THR A 357 2.29 12.03 -2.05
C THR A 357 2.08 12.55 -3.47
N ASP A 358 2.45 11.77 -4.48
CA ASP A 358 2.21 12.16 -5.88
C ASP A 358 0.70 12.33 -6.11
N ILE A 359 -0.11 11.41 -5.59
CA ILE A 359 -1.57 11.39 -5.70
C ILE A 359 -2.17 11.10 -4.31
N GLY A 360 -3.30 11.71 -4.01
CA GLY A 360 -4.01 11.46 -2.75
C GLY A 360 -4.74 10.13 -2.75
N LEU A 361 -5.91 10.08 -3.41
CA LEU A 361 -6.71 8.87 -3.65
C LEU A 361 -6.50 8.43 -5.10
N ARG A 362 -5.87 7.28 -5.30
CA ARG A 362 -5.45 6.79 -6.62
C ARG A 362 -6.15 5.49 -7.01
N PHE A 363 -6.95 5.53 -8.07
CA PHE A 363 -7.68 4.39 -8.61
C PHE A 363 -7.17 4.10 -10.02
N LYS A 364 -6.37 3.03 -10.20
CA LYS A 364 -5.69 2.73 -11.46
C LYS A 364 -5.97 1.31 -11.96
N SER A 365 -6.13 1.17 -13.26
CA SER A 365 -6.26 -0.11 -13.96
C SER A 365 -5.82 0.03 -15.42
N ALA A 366 -6.00 -1.03 -16.20
CA ALA A 366 -5.72 -1.05 -17.64
C ALA A 366 -6.66 -2.03 -18.35
N ARG A 367 -6.73 -1.97 -19.69
CA ARG A 367 -7.62 -2.80 -20.51
C ARG A 367 -7.47 -4.31 -20.27
N ASP A 368 -6.28 -4.79 -19.96
CA ASP A 368 -5.98 -6.22 -19.75
C ASP A 368 -6.00 -6.63 -18.27
N ARG A 369 -6.17 -5.67 -17.36
CA ARG A 369 -6.17 -5.86 -15.91
C ARG A 369 -7.57 -5.74 -15.28
N GLY A 370 -8.60 -5.90 -16.09
CA GLY A 370 -10.00 -5.68 -15.72
C GLY A 370 -10.46 -6.53 -14.55
N GLY A 371 -11.40 -5.98 -13.82
CA GLY A 371 -12.12 -6.56 -12.69
C GLY A 371 -13.17 -5.58 -12.22
N LEU A 372 -14.04 -6.04 -11.32
CA LEU A 372 -15.04 -5.18 -10.71
C LEU A 372 -14.45 -4.53 -9.44
N VAL A 373 -14.39 -3.19 -9.44
CA VAL A 373 -14.06 -2.40 -8.25
C VAL A 373 -15.32 -1.63 -7.84
N GLU A 374 -15.84 -1.91 -6.66
CA GLU A 374 -17.09 -1.32 -6.20
C GLU A 374 -17.19 -1.14 -4.69
N ASN A 375 -18.08 -0.23 -4.26
CA ASN A 375 -18.38 0.05 -2.87
C ASN A 375 -17.14 0.53 -2.10
N ILE A 376 -16.56 1.64 -2.57
CA ILE A 376 -15.40 2.28 -1.96
C ILE A 376 -15.87 3.54 -1.23
N PHE A 377 -15.56 3.61 0.05
CA PHE A 377 -15.99 4.70 0.94
C PHE A 377 -14.74 5.36 1.54
N ALA A 378 -14.61 6.66 1.34
CA ALA A 378 -13.56 7.46 2.00
C ALA A 378 -14.22 8.59 2.79
N ASP A 379 -13.87 8.75 4.05
CA ASP A 379 -14.46 9.77 4.93
C ASP A 379 -13.40 10.38 5.87
N GLY A 380 -13.28 11.70 5.87
CA GLY A 380 -12.25 12.37 6.66
C GLY A 380 -10.85 12.15 6.12
N ILE A 381 -10.62 12.48 4.85
CA ILE A 381 -9.29 12.37 4.23
C ILE A 381 -8.68 13.76 4.12
N TYR A 382 -7.54 13.94 4.76
CA TYR A 382 -6.82 15.22 4.83
C TYR A 382 -5.54 15.13 4.00
N MET A 383 -5.42 16.01 3.00
CA MET A 383 -4.33 16.01 2.04
C MET A 383 -3.58 17.33 2.09
N LYS A 384 -2.25 17.27 2.06
CA LYS A 384 -1.40 18.45 1.99
C LYS A 384 -0.25 18.25 1.02
N ASP A 385 0.00 19.26 0.17
CA ASP A 385 1.12 19.29 -0.76
C ASP A 385 1.14 18.03 -1.67
N ILE A 386 -0.02 17.67 -2.21
CA ILE A 386 -0.15 16.60 -3.21
C ILE A 386 0.46 17.09 -4.52
N VAL A 387 1.32 16.27 -5.13
CA VAL A 387 2.11 16.72 -6.30
C VAL A 387 1.21 16.87 -7.54
N HIS A 388 0.30 15.93 -7.78
CA HIS A 388 -0.56 15.88 -8.97
C HIS A 388 -2.04 15.97 -8.61
N GLU A 389 -2.74 14.86 -8.46
CA GLU A 389 -4.18 14.83 -8.25
C GLU A 389 -4.56 14.53 -6.81
N ALA A 390 -5.52 15.27 -6.25
CA ALA A 390 -6.14 14.89 -4.98
C ALA A 390 -6.91 13.57 -5.14
N VAL A 391 -7.66 13.42 -6.25
CA VAL A 391 -8.37 12.19 -6.61
C VAL A 391 -8.12 11.85 -8.08
N LEU A 392 -7.62 10.65 -8.36
CA LEU A 392 -7.33 10.16 -9.70
C LEU A 392 -8.03 8.84 -10.01
N PHE A 393 -8.72 8.77 -11.16
CA PHE A 393 -9.10 7.53 -11.82
C PHE A 393 -8.36 7.45 -13.17
N SER A 394 -7.53 6.42 -13.38
CA SER A 394 -6.76 6.23 -14.62
C SER A 394 -6.82 4.78 -15.08
N PHE A 395 -7.29 4.56 -16.32
CA PHE A 395 -7.40 3.23 -16.92
C PHE A 395 -6.40 3.02 -18.08
N SER A 396 -5.45 3.92 -18.22
CA SER A 396 -4.36 3.88 -19.22
C SER A 396 -3.01 3.48 -18.61
N TYR A 397 -3.00 2.85 -17.41
CA TYR A 397 -1.79 2.54 -16.67
C TYR A 397 -0.87 1.56 -17.42
N GLU A 398 0.40 1.95 -17.63
CA GLU A 398 1.45 1.16 -18.32
C GLU A 398 1.03 0.56 -19.69
N GLN A 399 0.16 1.22 -20.41
CA GLN A 399 -0.17 0.77 -21.76
C GLN A 399 0.93 1.17 -22.76
N ASP A 400 1.76 0.21 -23.15
CA ASP A 400 2.36 0.19 -24.48
C ASP A 400 1.23 -0.09 -25.48
N LEU A 401 0.73 0.96 -26.10
CA LEU A 401 -0.44 0.93 -27.00
C LEU A 401 -0.27 -0.01 -28.21
N GLU A 402 0.94 -0.47 -28.50
CA GLU A 402 1.24 -1.32 -29.66
C GLU A 402 1.22 -2.84 -29.41
N GLN A 403 1.44 -3.30 -28.18
CA GLN A 403 1.63 -4.74 -27.91
C GLN A 403 0.35 -5.53 -27.60
N ASN A 404 -0.79 -4.91 -27.37
CA ASN A 404 -2.00 -5.57 -26.85
C ASN A 404 -3.20 -5.70 -27.82
N LYS A 405 -3.02 -5.48 -29.11
CA LYS A 405 -4.13 -5.51 -30.10
C LYS A 405 -4.84 -6.87 -30.26
N ASN A 406 -4.33 -7.97 -29.69
CA ASN A 406 -4.84 -9.34 -29.93
C ASN A 406 -5.23 -10.12 -28.66
N LYS A 407 -5.24 -9.53 -27.46
CA LYS A 407 -5.73 -10.22 -26.25
C LYS A 407 -7.22 -9.92 -26.03
N LYS A 408 -8.00 -10.94 -25.61
CA LYS A 408 -9.37 -10.73 -25.12
C LYS A 408 -9.30 -9.71 -23.97
N GLU A 409 -9.71 -8.50 -24.26
CA GLU A 409 -9.69 -7.39 -23.32
C GLU A 409 -10.66 -7.67 -22.17
N LYS A 410 -10.16 -7.67 -20.96
CA LYS A 410 -10.98 -7.58 -19.75
C LYS A 410 -11.01 -6.12 -19.33
N LEU A 411 -12.10 -5.45 -19.63
CA LEU A 411 -12.26 -4.05 -19.25
C LEU A 411 -12.42 -3.92 -17.72
N PRO A 412 -11.78 -2.94 -17.07
CA PRO A 412 -12.03 -2.63 -15.67
C PRO A 412 -13.43 -2.05 -15.49
N VAL A 413 -14.14 -2.40 -14.44
CA VAL A 413 -15.43 -1.82 -14.08
C VAL A 413 -15.32 -1.18 -12.71
N PHE A 414 -15.33 0.16 -12.66
CA PHE A 414 -15.21 0.92 -11.42
C PHE A 414 -16.51 1.67 -11.16
N ARG A 415 -17.17 1.39 -10.02
CA ARG A 415 -18.45 1.99 -9.66
C ARG A 415 -18.69 2.11 -8.15
N ASN A 416 -19.62 2.99 -7.77
CA ASN A 416 -20.07 3.20 -6.40
C ASN A 416 -18.94 3.68 -5.48
N PHE A 417 -18.41 4.86 -5.77
CA PHE A 417 -17.42 5.55 -4.94
C PHE A 417 -18.11 6.66 -4.15
N ASN A 418 -17.93 6.64 -2.83
CA ASN A 418 -18.50 7.63 -1.93
C ASN A 418 -17.35 8.30 -1.16
N LEU A 419 -17.08 9.56 -1.48
CA LEU A 419 -16.02 10.37 -0.89
C LEU A 419 -16.68 11.49 -0.08
N ASN A 420 -16.52 11.47 1.23
CA ASN A 420 -17.09 12.46 2.12
C ASN A 420 -16.00 13.13 2.94
N ASN A 421 -16.13 14.43 3.19
CA ASN A 421 -15.19 15.19 4.01
C ASN A 421 -13.74 15.01 3.53
N ILE A 422 -13.52 15.28 2.23
CA ILE A 422 -12.19 15.27 1.62
C ILE A 422 -11.66 16.71 1.67
N ILE A 423 -10.58 16.94 2.37
CA ILE A 423 -9.95 18.24 2.51
C ILE A 423 -8.56 18.19 1.87
N CYS A 424 -8.36 18.93 0.80
CA CYS A 424 -7.07 19.02 0.11
C CYS A 424 -6.55 20.47 0.12
N ASN A 425 -5.37 20.63 0.68
CA ASN A 425 -4.61 21.88 0.66
C ASN A 425 -3.36 21.68 -0.21
N GLY A 426 -3.48 22.02 -1.49
CA GLY A 426 -2.43 21.92 -2.50
C GLY A 426 -2.44 20.62 -3.29
N ALA A 427 -2.86 20.74 -4.56
CA ALA A 427 -2.70 19.70 -5.61
C ALA A 427 -2.74 20.37 -7.00
N GLU A 428 -2.37 19.64 -8.03
CA GLU A 428 -2.54 20.13 -9.40
C GLU A 428 -4.01 20.08 -9.82
N TYR A 429 -4.70 18.95 -9.61
CA TYR A 429 -6.13 18.76 -9.87
C TYR A 429 -6.89 18.34 -8.62
N ALA A 430 -8.11 18.82 -8.46
CA ALA A 430 -9.04 18.32 -7.45
C ALA A 430 -9.51 16.89 -7.78
N LEU A 431 -9.92 16.67 -9.03
CA LEU A 431 -10.36 15.38 -9.56
C LEU A 431 -9.94 15.23 -11.02
N LEU A 432 -9.26 14.16 -11.34
CA LEU A 432 -9.00 13.73 -12.70
C LEU A 432 -9.58 12.33 -12.95
N ILE A 433 -10.44 12.22 -13.96
CA ILE A 433 -10.95 10.94 -14.46
C ILE A 433 -10.48 10.77 -15.90
N ASP A 434 -9.66 9.74 -16.13
CA ASP A 434 -9.20 9.30 -17.45
C ASP A 434 -9.55 7.82 -17.62
N ALA A 435 -10.84 7.56 -17.90
CA ALA A 435 -11.37 6.22 -18.05
C ALA A 435 -11.38 5.80 -19.54
N LEU A 436 -12.11 4.74 -19.86
CA LEU A 436 -12.26 4.21 -21.22
C LEU A 436 -13.68 4.48 -21.75
N THR A 437 -13.81 4.75 -23.03
CA THR A 437 -15.11 4.93 -23.69
C THR A 437 -16.05 3.76 -23.42
N GLU A 438 -15.52 2.54 -23.43
CA GLU A 438 -16.27 1.29 -23.24
C GLU A 438 -16.48 0.95 -21.77
N SER A 439 -15.73 1.60 -20.89
CA SER A 439 -15.78 1.37 -19.45
C SER A 439 -15.65 2.68 -18.66
N PRO A 440 -16.68 3.50 -18.64
CA PRO A 440 -16.68 4.74 -17.86
C PRO A 440 -16.66 4.45 -16.36
N VAL A 441 -16.12 5.40 -15.58
CA VAL A 441 -16.29 5.40 -14.13
C VAL A 441 -17.76 5.71 -13.82
N LYS A 442 -18.38 4.93 -12.89
CA LYS A 442 -19.80 5.05 -12.60
C LYS A 442 -20.09 5.34 -11.14
N ASN A 443 -21.09 6.18 -10.90
CA ASN A 443 -21.63 6.48 -9.58
C ASN A 443 -20.55 6.95 -8.60
N LEU A 444 -19.94 8.11 -8.88
CA LEU A 444 -19.02 8.80 -7.99
C LEU A 444 -19.78 9.91 -7.25
N THR A 445 -19.78 9.85 -5.94
CA THR A 445 -20.35 10.90 -5.07
C THR A 445 -19.25 11.54 -4.24
N ILE A 446 -19.15 12.87 -4.26
CA ILE A 446 -18.24 13.65 -3.41
C ILE A 446 -19.10 14.65 -2.62
N THR A 447 -18.99 14.61 -1.29
CA THR A 447 -19.81 15.47 -0.44
C THR A 447 -18.97 16.17 0.64
N ASN A 448 -19.44 17.34 1.11
CA ASN A 448 -18.89 18.07 2.25
C ASN A 448 -17.36 18.27 2.17
N SER A 449 -16.85 18.61 0.99
CA SER A 449 -15.41 18.56 0.69
C SER A 449 -14.86 19.93 0.30
N TYR A 450 -13.55 20.09 0.48
CA TYR A 450 -12.81 21.31 0.11
C TYR A 450 -11.54 20.97 -0.66
N PHE A 451 -11.33 21.66 -1.77
CA PHE A 451 -10.13 21.50 -2.60
C PHE A 451 -9.51 22.87 -2.91
N GLU A 452 -8.28 23.06 -2.43
CA GLU A 452 -7.40 24.15 -2.85
C GLU A 452 -6.39 23.57 -3.85
N THR A 453 -6.54 23.90 -5.13
CA THR A 453 -5.81 23.24 -6.22
C THR A 453 -5.49 24.23 -7.36
N VAL A 454 -4.63 23.83 -8.30
CA VAL A 454 -4.39 24.63 -9.50
C VAL A 454 -5.58 24.53 -10.43
N ALA A 455 -6.08 23.33 -10.70
CA ALA A 455 -7.22 23.04 -11.56
C ALA A 455 -8.33 22.33 -10.79
N GLY A 456 -9.57 22.50 -11.22
CA GLY A 456 -10.72 21.88 -10.61
C GLY A 456 -10.90 20.41 -11.03
N VAL A 457 -11.97 20.12 -11.76
CA VAL A 457 -12.37 18.78 -12.17
C VAL A 457 -12.19 18.59 -13.67
N ASN A 458 -11.50 17.53 -14.06
CA ASN A 458 -11.43 17.08 -15.44
C ASN A 458 -11.92 15.62 -15.53
N ALA A 459 -13.02 15.37 -16.22
CA ALA A 459 -13.62 14.05 -16.32
C ALA A 459 -13.81 13.63 -17.77
N ASN A 460 -13.09 12.57 -18.15
CA ASN A 460 -13.22 11.90 -19.43
C ASN A 460 -13.85 10.52 -19.21
N PHE A 461 -15.00 10.25 -19.83
CA PHE A 461 -15.72 8.98 -19.77
C PHE A 461 -16.20 8.62 -18.36
N ALA A 462 -17.18 9.37 -17.84
CA ALA A 462 -17.83 9.09 -16.57
C ALA A 462 -19.36 9.14 -16.69
N GLU A 463 -20.05 8.45 -15.76
CA GLU A 463 -21.49 8.37 -15.68
C GLU A 463 -21.96 8.39 -14.21
N GLY A 464 -22.87 9.33 -13.89
CA GLY A 464 -23.41 9.42 -12.52
C GLY A 464 -22.44 10.06 -11.54
N ILE A 465 -21.96 11.27 -11.82
CA ILE A 465 -21.16 12.04 -10.86
C ILE A 465 -22.10 12.94 -10.04
N THR A 466 -21.97 12.92 -8.73
CA THR A 466 -22.67 13.83 -7.83
C THR A 466 -21.67 14.56 -6.95
N LEU A 467 -21.71 15.89 -6.99
CA LEU A 467 -21.01 16.75 -6.02
C LEU A 467 -22.07 17.53 -5.22
N ASP A 468 -22.03 17.43 -3.91
CA ASP A 468 -22.93 18.21 -3.04
C ASP A 468 -22.15 18.84 -1.88
N LYS A 469 -22.32 20.16 -1.69
CA LYS A 469 -21.61 20.95 -0.69
C LYS A 469 -20.08 20.82 -0.82
N VAL A 470 -19.59 20.99 -2.04
CA VAL A 470 -18.15 20.99 -2.33
C VAL A 470 -17.68 22.40 -2.61
N LYS A 471 -16.60 22.79 -1.93
CA LYS A 471 -15.95 24.09 -2.14
C LYS A 471 -14.63 23.90 -2.88
N PHE A 472 -14.41 24.73 -3.90
CA PHE A 472 -13.17 24.79 -4.67
C PHE A 472 -12.50 26.16 -4.52
N ASP A 473 -11.19 26.15 -4.34
CA ASP A 473 -10.33 27.32 -4.48
C ASP A 473 -9.30 26.98 -5.57
N ILE A 474 -9.46 27.52 -6.77
CA ILE A 474 -8.63 27.15 -7.91
C ILE A 474 -7.96 28.36 -8.56
N LYS A 475 -6.84 28.08 -9.24
CA LYS A 475 -6.07 29.10 -9.97
C LYS A 475 -6.44 29.21 -11.44
N ASN A 476 -6.97 28.13 -12.04
CA ASN A 476 -7.41 28.10 -13.42
C ASN A 476 -8.74 28.84 -13.63
N ASP A 477 -8.99 29.28 -14.84
CA ASP A 477 -10.17 30.05 -15.20
C ASP A 477 -11.41 29.22 -15.54
N ASN A 478 -11.33 27.87 -15.54
CA ASN A 478 -12.44 26.93 -15.74
C ASN A 478 -12.47 25.88 -14.61
N LEU A 479 -13.63 25.73 -13.96
CA LEU A 479 -13.74 24.82 -12.80
C LEU A 479 -13.97 23.37 -13.22
N PHE A 480 -14.89 23.10 -14.16
CA PHE A 480 -15.22 21.76 -14.63
C PHE A 480 -14.95 21.62 -16.12
N THR A 481 -14.25 20.57 -16.51
CA THR A 481 -14.19 20.08 -17.90
C THR A 481 -14.77 18.68 -17.95
N LEU A 482 -15.87 18.49 -18.66
CA LEU A 482 -16.54 17.20 -18.83
C LEU A 482 -16.49 16.79 -20.30
N ASN A 483 -15.93 15.62 -20.57
CA ASN A 483 -15.84 15.07 -21.90
C ASN A 483 -16.42 13.65 -21.95
N GLN A 484 -17.38 13.39 -22.85
CA GLN A 484 -18.06 12.10 -22.95
C GLN A 484 -18.65 11.63 -21.60
N THR A 485 -19.17 12.60 -20.82
CA THR A 485 -19.60 12.41 -19.42
C THR A 485 -21.07 12.75 -19.28
N LYS A 486 -21.86 11.89 -18.62
CA LYS A 486 -23.31 12.09 -18.50
C LYS A 486 -23.82 11.88 -17.08
N SER A 487 -25.05 12.38 -16.84
CA SER A 487 -25.73 12.27 -15.55
C SER A 487 -24.91 12.88 -14.41
N VAL A 488 -24.56 14.16 -14.53
CA VAL A 488 -23.80 14.91 -13.55
C VAL A 488 -24.72 15.81 -12.73
N THR A 489 -24.62 15.75 -11.42
CA THR A 489 -25.39 16.61 -10.50
C THR A 489 -24.42 17.43 -9.65
N LEU A 490 -24.51 18.75 -9.72
CA LEU A 490 -23.69 19.70 -9.01
C LEU A 490 -24.61 20.54 -8.10
N ASN A 491 -24.67 20.17 -6.82
CA ASN A 491 -25.52 20.85 -5.83
C ASN A 491 -24.67 21.66 -4.86
N ASN A 492 -25.05 22.89 -4.58
CA ASN A 492 -24.41 23.73 -3.54
C ASN A 492 -22.88 23.78 -3.72
N VAL A 493 -22.41 23.81 -4.95
CA VAL A 493 -20.98 23.96 -5.25
C VAL A 493 -20.61 25.43 -5.10
N SER A 494 -19.59 25.70 -4.29
CA SER A 494 -19.03 27.05 -4.15
C SER A 494 -17.60 27.10 -4.64
N PHE A 495 -17.16 28.25 -5.13
CA PHE A 495 -15.84 28.41 -5.70
C PHE A 495 -15.25 29.79 -5.46
N SER A 496 -13.94 29.88 -5.44
CA SER A 496 -13.13 31.10 -5.40
C SER A 496 -11.94 30.99 -6.37
N GLY A 497 -11.34 32.14 -6.69
CA GLY A 497 -10.30 32.29 -7.72
C GLY A 497 -10.79 33.10 -8.92
N ASP A 498 -9.92 33.26 -9.92
CA ASP A 498 -10.21 34.05 -11.14
C ASP A 498 -11.00 33.24 -12.19
N ILE A 499 -12.07 32.57 -11.77
CA ILE A 499 -12.87 31.69 -12.60
C ILE A 499 -13.73 32.51 -13.58
N LYS A 500 -13.59 32.24 -14.87
CA LYS A 500 -14.38 32.84 -15.95
C LYS A 500 -15.54 31.95 -16.40
N SER A 501 -15.35 30.62 -16.33
CA SER A 501 -16.37 29.63 -16.67
C SER A 501 -16.53 28.58 -15.58
N PHE A 502 -17.77 28.19 -15.28
CA PHE A 502 -18.05 27.14 -14.33
C PHE A 502 -17.83 25.76 -14.96
N ILE A 503 -18.33 25.56 -16.18
CA ILE A 503 -18.29 24.25 -16.82
C ILE A 503 -18.05 24.34 -18.31
N SER A 504 -17.13 23.52 -18.84
CA SER A 504 -16.87 23.30 -20.25
C SER A 504 -17.27 21.87 -20.63
N LEU A 505 -18.15 21.74 -21.61
CA LEU A 505 -18.74 20.48 -22.07
C LEU A 505 -18.20 20.08 -23.42
N LYS A 506 -17.71 18.85 -23.56
CA LYS A 506 -17.11 18.29 -24.78
C LYS A 506 -17.64 16.89 -25.05
N GLY A 507 -17.66 16.49 -26.31
CA GLY A 507 -18.02 15.14 -26.74
C GLY A 507 -19.53 14.89 -26.82
N GLU A 508 -19.95 14.16 -27.83
CA GLU A 508 -21.35 13.91 -28.20
C GLU A 508 -22.21 13.23 -27.11
N LYS A 509 -21.57 12.43 -26.24
CA LYS A 509 -22.26 11.72 -25.15
C LYS A 509 -22.43 12.55 -23.88
N THR A 510 -21.91 13.78 -23.84
CA THR A 510 -22.04 14.66 -22.68
C THR A 510 -23.48 15.19 -22.59
N ASP A 511 -24.18 14.76 -21.53
CA ASP A 511 -25.61 15.01 -21.39
C ASP A 511 -26.11 14.88 -19.94
N LEU A 512 -27.32 15.37 -19.66
CA LEU A 512 -27.98 15.27 -18.36
C LEU A 512 -27.20 15.91 -17.20
N ILE A 513 -26.75 17.14 -17.40
CA ILE A 513 -26.01 17.92 -16.40
C ILE A 513 -27.00 18.79 -15.61
N LYS A 514 -27.04 18.67 -14.30
CA LYS A 514 -27.89 19.47 -13.41
C LYS A 514 -27.02 20.29 -12.45
N ILE A 515 -27.30 21.59 -12.39
CA ILE A 515 -26.63 22.54 -11.53
C ILE A 515 -27.68 23.22 -10.65
N SER A 516 -27.53 23.18 -9.33
CA SER A 516 -28.47 23.81 -8.39
C SER A 516 -27.75 24.38 -7.15
N GLY A 517 -28.30 25.44 -6.58
CA GLY A 517 -27.76 26.05 -5.37
C GLY A 517 -26.34 26.65 -5.52
N THR A 518 -25.92 26.97 -6.75
CA THR A 518 -24.59 27.50 -7.08
C THR A 518 -24.72 28.90 -7.66
N ASP A 519 -24.03 29.88 -7.10
CA ASP A 519 -24.05 31.26 -7.61
C ASP A 519 -23.13 31.40 -8.84
N LEU A 520 -23.73 31.49 -10.02
CA LEU A 520 -23.04 31.67 -11.29
C LEU A 520 -23.09 33.13 -11.80
N SER A 521 -23.68 34.06 -11.05
CA SER A 521 -23.96 35.42 -11.50
C SER A 521 -22.72 36.26 -11.84
N LYS A 522 -21.60 35.91 -11.26
CA LYS A 522 -20.31 36.61 -11.44
C LYS A 522 -19.51 36.13 -12.65
N LEU A 523 -19.93 35.07 -13.31
CA LEU A 523 -19.18 34.45 -14.39
C LEU A 523 -19.54 35.06 -15.75
N THR A 524 -18.52 35.30 -16.56
CA THR A 524 -18.71 35.83 -17.93
C THR A 524 -19.27 34.80 -18.90
N ALA A 525 -18.92 33.54 -18.73
CA ALA A 525 -19.38 32.41 -19.52
C ALA A 525 -19.63 31.19 -18.62
N PRO A 526 -20.76 31.14 -17.90
CA PRO A 526 -21.02 30.04 -16.96
C PRO A 526 -20.92 28.66 -17.57
N VAL A 527 -21.40 28.47 -18.80
CA VAL A 527 -21.35 27.18 -19.50
C VAL A 527 -20.74 27.39 -20.89
N ILE A 528 -19.74 26.59 -21.23
CA ILE A 528 -19.10 26.56 -22.54
C ILE A 528 -19.46 25.22 -23.20
N PHE A 529 -20.01 25.29 -24.42
CA PHE A 529 -20.37 24.10 -25.20
C PHE A 529 -19.43 23.95 -26.41
N SER A 530 -18.82 22.79 -26.56
CA SER A 530 -18.23 22.42 -27.86
C SER A 530 -19.32 22.18 -28.91
N PRO A 531 -19.02 22.30 -30.21
CA PRO A 531 -20.04 22.24 -31.29
C PRO A 531 -20.88 20.94 -31.29
N GLU A 532 -20.29 19.84 -30.85
CA GLU A 532 -20.92 18.51 -30.81
C GLU A 532 -21.87 18.30 -29.62
N VAL A 533 -21.87 19.19 -28.63
CA VAL A 533 -22.68 19.03 -27.41
C VAL A 533 -24.04 19.71 -27.59
N ASN A 534 -25.11 19.00 -27.27
CA ASN A 534 -26.46 19.56 -27.27
C ASN A 534 -26.59 20.64 -26.17
N LYS A 535 -27.06 21.84 -26.56
CA LYS A 535 -27.25 22.94 -25.62
C LYS A 535 -28.32 22.66 -24.54
N ASN A 536 -29.22 21.73 -24.78
CA ASN A 536 -30.24 21.30 -23.80
C ASN A 536 -29.72 20.26 -22.80
N SER A 537 -28.44 19.89 -22.90
CA SER A 537 -27.82 18.92 -21.97
C SER A 537 -27.62 19.46 -20.54
N VAL A 538 -27.85 20.77 -20.32
CA VAL A 538 -27.63 21.42 -19.00
C VAL A 538 -28.93 22.01 -18.49
N GLU A 539 -29.29 21.69 -17.26
CA GLU A 539 -30.37 22.29 -16.49
C GLU A 539 -29.75 23.08 -15.31
N ILE A 540 -30.05 24.37 -15.20
CA ILE A 540 -29.60 25.25 -14.10
C ILE A 540 -30.83 25.70 -13.32
N LYS A 541 -30.83 25.47 -11.96
CA LYS A 541 -31.91 25.85 -11.04
C LYS A 541 -31.40 26.76 -9.92
#